data_213db0b53ee3fd4604724a084a1be4b9
#
_entry.id   213db0b53ee3fd4604724a084a1be4b9
#
_cell.length_a   1.000
_cell.length_b   1.000
_cell.length_c   1.000
_cell.angle_alpha   90.00
_cell.angle_beta   90.00
_cell.angle_gamma   90.00
#
_symmetry.space_group_name_H-M   'P 1'
#
loop_
_entity.id
_entity.type
_entity.pdbx_description
1 polymer ?
#
loop_
_entity_poly.entity_id
_entity_poly.type
_entity_poly.pdbx_seq_one_letter_code
_entity_poly.pdbx_strand_id
1 'polypeptide(L)'
;MNRRQFLQTASASSLASCTSLSAPDALIIDTHQHLWDRSVISPPWIKGAPEVLRHDFVTADYVKATAGLNVKAIYMEVDVAPSDHIKEADGIVAQCRAGNTPTIAATIGGLPASAEFESYVKRYAGNGIVKGLRQVLHGDSTPPGFCLSQDFVRGVRTLGKHGLNFELTMRPTELQDGVKLIQQCSDTRFVLDHCGNGDPKAFNPKLGPGLKRSCTADEWKRGIDAVAAQPGVMCKISGIVAFVPPGQWHAADLAPVVNHCLDAFGPDRVFFGGDWPVCLLGSPVRGWVDALKQIVASRPVSEQRKLWSGNAIRFYDLKV
;
A
#
# COMPACT_ATOMS: atom_id res chain seq x y z
N MET A 1 -73.28 21.36 -18.61
CA MET A 1 -72.19 21.98 -17.83
C MET A 1 -71.27 20.84 -17.31
N ASN A 2 -70.10 20.67 -17.94
CA ASN A 2 -69.20 19.61 -17.62
C ASN A 2 -67.96 20.14 -16.87
N ARG A 3 -67.77 19.69 -15.66
CA ARG A 3 -66.56 19.95 -14.89
C ARG A 3 -65.56 18.82 -15.12
N ARG A 4 -64.47 19.13 -15.81
CA ARG A 4 -63.29 18.25 -15.95
C ARG A 4 -62.52 18.28 -14.64
N GLN A 5 -62.38 17.14 -13.99
CA GLN A 5 -61.45 16.93 -12.89
C GLN A 5 -60.06 16.68 -13.50
N PHE A 6 -59.13 17.53 -13.13
CA PHE A 6 -57.71 17.39 -13.46
C PHE A 6 -57.04 16.56 -12.33
N LEU A 7 -56.70 15.31 -12.61
CA LEU A 7 -55.89 14.49 -11.72
C LEU A 7 -54.42 14.93 -11.85
N GLN A 8 -53.90 15.58 -10.81
CA GLN A 8 -52.44 15.79 -10.67
C GLN A 8 -51.84 14.53 -10.08
N THR A 9 -51.09 13.80 -10.89
CA THR A 9 -50.17 12.74 -10.43
C THR A 9 -48.91 13.39 -9.90
N ALA A 10 -48.78 13.41 -8.58
CA ALA A 10 -47.55 13.79 -7.92
C ALA A 10 -46.54 12.62 -8.07
N SER A 11 -45.56 12.80 -8.95
CA SER A 11 -44.39 11.90 -9.01
C SER A 11 -43.50 12.17 -7.80
N ALA A 12 -43.50 11.25 -6.84
CA ALA A 12 -42.54 11.26 -5.75
C ALA A 12 -41.18 10.83 -6.30
N SER A 13 -40.33 11.79 -6.60
CA SER A 13 -38.93 11.58 -6.87
C SER A 13 -38.25 11.18 -5.56
N SER A 14 -37.97 9.89 -5.38
CA SER A 14 -37.11 9.42 -4.30
C SER A 14 -35.69 9.93 -4.55
N LEU A 15 -35.30 11.00 -3.88
CA LEU A 15 -33.93 11.42 -3.73
C LEU A 15 -33.20 10.30 -2.94
N ALA A 16 -32.50 9.42 -3.66
CA ALA A 16 -31.53 8.54 -3.04
C ALA A 16 -30.45 9.43 -2.39
N SER A 17 -30.47 9.53 -1.08
CA SER A 17 -29.40 10.17 -0.31
C SER A 17 -28.11 9.42 -0.62
N CYS A 18 -27.24 10.00 -1.45
CA CYS A 18 -25.84 9.61 -1.56
C CYS A 18 -25.19 9.93 -0.22
N THR A 19 -25.24 9.01 0.74
CA THR A 19 -24.41 9.07 1.93
C THR A 19 -22.95 8.88 1.48
N SER A 20 -22.25 9.99 1.33
CA SER A 20 -20.81 9.99 1.13
C SER A 20 -20.14 9.22 2.29
N LEU A 21 -19.03 8.55 2.01
CA LEU A 21 -18.17 7.94 3.05
C LEU A 21 -17.52 8.97 4.01
N SER A 22 -18.10 10.15 4.11
CA SER A 22 -17.76 11.17 5.10
C SER A 22 -18.26 10.84 6.52
N ALA A 23 -18.88 9.67 6.74
CA ALA A 23 -19.20 9.21 8.08
C ALA A 23 -17.89 8.99 8.85
N PRO A 24 -17.71 9.62 10.04
CA PRO A 24 -16.50 9.53 10.84
C PRO A 24 -16.15 8.09 11.28
N ASP A 25 -17.05 7.13 11.11
CA ASP A 25 -16.93 5.74 11.60
C ASP A 25 -16.59 4.71 10.50
N ALA A 26 -16.37 5.10 9.24
CA ALA A 26 -16.04 4.15 8.19
C ALA A 26 -14.66 3.51 8.46
N LEU A 27 -14.64 2.17 8.56
CA LEU A 27 -13.40 1.41 8.79
C LEU A 27 -12.41 1.61 7.65
N ILE A 28 -11.18 1.95 8.02
CA ILE A 28 -10.02 2.01 7.14
C ILE A 28 -9.08 0.86 7.49
N ILE A 29 -8.68 0.07 6.51
CA ILE A 29 -7.56 -0.85 6.65
C ILE A 29 -6.33 -0.20 6.01
N ASP A 30 -5.42 0.27 6.84
CA ASP A 30 -4.11 0.76 6.39
C ASP A 30 -3.21 -0.44 6.14
N THR A 31 -2.97 -0.75 4.87
CA THR A 31 -2.18 -1.93 4.49
C THR A 31 -0.68 -1.69 4.45
N HIS A 32 -0.22 -0.51 4.90
CA HIS A 32 1.20 -0.15 4.83
C HIS A 32 1.61 0.76 5.98
N GLN A 33 1.80 0.18 7.16
CA GLN A 33 2.26 0.85 8.38
C GLN A 33 3.65 0.37 8.74
N HIS A 34 4.59 1.28 8.95
CA HIS A 34 5.89 0.97 9.52
C HIS A 34 5.97 1.39 10.98
N LEU A 35 6.64 0.59 11.80
CA LEU A 35 6.95 0.90 13.19
C LEU A 35 8.40 0.52 13.45
N TRP A 36 9.13 1.38 14.17
CA TRP A 36 10.47 1.05 14.68
C TRP A 36 10.77 1.78 15.98
N ASP A 37 11.45 1.08 16.86
CA ASP A 37 12.11 1.60 18.06
C ASP A 37 13.60 1.29 17.90
N ARG A 38 14.43 2.31 17.74
CA ARG A 38 15.86 2.17 17.46
C ARG A 38 16.64 1.57 18.62
N SER A 39 16.06 1.50 19.81
CA SER A 39 16.63 0.77 20.95
C SER A 39 16.44 -0.74 20.79
N VAL A 40 15.46 -1.18 19.98
CA VAL A 40 15.14 -2.58 19.71
C VAL A 40 15.67 -2.99 18.36
N ILE A 41 15.25 -2.33 17.28
CA ILE A 41 15.72 -2.56 15.91
C ILE A 41 16.11 -1.23 15.28
N SER A 42 17.23 -1.18 14.57
CA SER A 42 17.72 0.03 13.93
C SER A 42 17.96 -0.23 12.44
N PRO A 43 16.97 0.07 11.57
CA PRO A 43 17.15 -0.10 10.14
C PRO A 43 18.36 0.68 9.62
N PRO A 44 19.25 0.07 8.83
CA PRO A 44 20.52 0.69 8.43
C PRO A 44 20.33 2.01 7.67
N TRP A 45 19.25 2.13 6.89
CA TRP A 45 18.94 3.29 6.07
C TRP A 45 18.57 4.55 6.87
N ILE A 46 18.13 4.41 8.14
CA ILE A 46 17.69 5.56 8.96
C ILE A 46 18.83 6.59 9.15
N LYS A 47 20.09 6.15 9.19
CA LYS A 47 21.24 7.06 9.35
C LYS A 47 21.34 8.08 8.21
N GLY A 48 20.97 7.67 6.99
CA GLY A 48 20.97 8.53 5.79
C GLY A 48 19.62 9.18 5.48
N ALA A 49 18.58 8.85 6.24
CA ALA A 49 17.23 9.37 6.00
C ALA A 49 17.12 10.87 6.31
N PRO A 50 16.13 11.59 5.73
CA PRO A 50 15.74 12.92 6.16
C PRO A 50 15.43 12.97 7.66
N GLU A 51 15.69 14.12 8.30
CA GLU A 51 15.58 14.29 9.76
C GLU A 51 14.22 13.86 10.32
N VAL A 52 13.15 14.14 9.60
CA VAL A 52 11.77 13.77 9.97
C VAL A 52 11.59 12.27 10.19
N LEU A 53 12.43 11.40 9.62
CA LEU A 53 12.39 9.96 9.78
C LEU A 53 13.42 9.41 10.78
N ARG A 54 14.31 10.25 11.32
CA ARG A 54 15.39 9.83 12.23
C ARG A 54 14.95 9.72 13.72
N HIS A 55 13.68 9.51 13.95
CA HIS A 55 13.07 9.31 15.26
C HIS A 55 12.60 7.87 15.45
N ASP A 56 12.20 7.53 16.65
CA ASP A 56 11.43 6.33 16.91
C ASP A 56 9.99 6.57 16.48
N PHE A 57 9.37 5.55 15.91
CA PHE A 57 7.97 5.57 15.48
C PHE A 57 7.29 4.31 15.98
N VAL A 58 6.66 4.44 17.15
CA VAL A 58 6.01 3.32 17.83
C VAL A 58 4.49 3.39 17.71
N THR A 59 3.81 2.37 18.21
CA THR A 59 2.34 2.29 18.17
C THR A 59 1.64 3.54 18.70
N ALA A 60 2.14 4.14 19.79
CA ALA A 60 1.52 5.34 20.36
C ALA A 60 1.56 6.53 19.40
N ASP A 61 2.64 6.67 18.61
CA ASP A 61 2.78 7.72 17.62
C ASP A 61 1.82 7.51 16.45
N TYR A 62 1.66 6.26 16.01
CA TYR A 62 0.70 5.92 14.97
C TYR A 62 -0.75 6.20 15.41
N VAL A 63 -1.12 5.80 16.63
CA VAL A 63 -2.44 6.09 17.21
C VAL A 63 -2.69 7.62 17.26
N LYS A 64 -1.69 8.39 17.63
CA LYS A 64 -1.76 9.85 17.61
C LYS A 64 -1.90 10.40 16.18
N ALA A 65 -1.13 9.87 15.23
CA ALA A 65 -1.15 10.31 13.83
C ALA A 65 -2.50 10.00 13.15
N THR A 66 -3.18 8.93 13.56
CA THR A 66 -4.47 8.49 13.02
C THR A 66 -5.66 8.86 13.90
N ALA A 67 -5.47 9.72 14.90
CA ALA A 67 -6.53 10.13 15.83
C ALA A 67 -7.79 10.62 15.10
N GLY A 68 -8.98 10.10 15.48
CA GLY A 68 -10.26 10.40 14.84
C GLY A 68 -10.52 9.66 13.52
N LEU A 69 -9.67 8.68 13.16
CA LEU A 69 -9.96 7.70 12.11
C LEU A 69 -10.27 6.34 12.79
N ASN A 70 -11.24 5.62 12.26
CA ASN A 70 -11.48 4.23 12.62
C ASN A 70 -10.55 3.34 11.79
N VAL A 71 -9.32 3.09 12.29
CA VAL A 71 -8.26 2.42 11.53
C VAL A 71 -7.81 1.12 12.17
N LYS A 72 -7.62 0.10 11.35
CA LYS A 72 -6.80 -1.08 11.61
C LYS A 72 -5.63 -1.08 10.64
N ALA A 73 -4.50 -1.65 11.03
CA ALA A 73 -3.29 -1.58 10.22
C ALA A 73 -2.67 -2.97 9.98
N ILE A 74 -2.01 -3.09 8.85
CA ILE A 74 -1.08 -4.18 8.54
C ILE A 74 0.34 -3.59 8.63
N TYR A 75 1.14 -4.15 9.51
CA TYR A 75 2.55 -3.81 9.59
C TYR A 75 3.28 -4.20 8.31
N MET A 76 4.16 -3.33 7.86
CA MET A 76 5.11 -3.58 6.79
C MET A 76 6.53 -3.52 7.35
N GLU A 77 7.36 -4.49 7.01
CA GLU A 77 8.78 -4.55 7.38
C GLU A 77 9.50 -3.23 7.08
N VAL A 78 10.61 -2.98 7.78
CA VAL A 78 11.31 -1.68 7.73
C VAL A 78 12.73 -1.77 7.16
N ASP A 79 13.01 -2.78 6.33
CA ASP A 79 14.30 -3.01 5.69
C ASP A 79 15.46 -3.03 6.72
N VAL A 80 15.28 -3.84 7.76
CA VAL A 80 16.30 -4.09 8.76
C VAL A 80 17.47 -4.88 8.18
N ALA A 81 18.60 -4.90 8.89
CA ALA A 81 19.70 -5.79 8.53
C ALA A 81 19.23 -7.25 8.54
N PRO A 82 19.74 -8.13 7.65
CA PRO A 82 19.35 -9.55 7.60
C PRO A 82 19.42 -10.29 8.93
N SER A 83 20.36 -9.92 9.80
CA SER A 83 20.48 -10.46 11.16
C SER A 83 19.29 -10.15 12.06
N ASP A 84 18.52 -9.12 11.75
CA ASP A 84 17.40 -8.64 12.57
C ASP A 84 16.02 -9.06 12.04
N HIS A 85 15.93 -9.72 10.87
CA HIS A 85 14.65 -10.16 10.29
C HIS A 85 13.80 -10.99 11.25
N ILE A 86 14.44 -11.95 11.98
CA ILE A 86 13.71 -12.79 12.95
C ILE A 86 13.22 -11.93 14.14
N LYS A 87 14.07 -11.02 14.62
CA LYS A 87 13.75 -10.15 15.76
C LYS A 87 12.59 -9.21 15.42
N GLU A 88 12.62 -8.60 14.25
CA GLU A 88 11.54 -7.77 13.72
C GLU A 88 10.23 -8.57 13.60
N ALA A 89 10.28 -9.71 12.92
CA ALA A 89 9.11 -10.54 12.67
C ALA A 89 8.49 -11.09 13.98
N ASP A 90 9.31 -11.60 14.89
CA ASP A 90 8.83 -12.10 16.19
C ASP A 90 8.22 -10.98 17.04
N GLY A 91 8.84 -9.79 17.03
CA GLY A 91 8.36 -8.61 17.75
C GLY A 91 6.96 -8.17 17.25
N ILE A 92 6.78 -8.04 15.95
CA ILE A 92 5.47 -7.63 15.41
C ILE A 92 4.40 -8.71 15.56
N VAL A 93 4.75 -9.98 15.43
CA VAL A 93 3.82 -11.09 15.70
C VAL A 93 3.36 -11.08 17.15
N ALA A 94 4.28 -10.86 18.10
CA ALA A 94 3.92 -10.73 19.52
C ALA A 94 3.00 -9.53 19.78
N GLN A 95 3.27 -8.38 19.16
CA GLN A 95 2.45 -7.18 19.27
C GLN A 95 1.03 -7.41 18.72
N CYS A 96 0.89 -8.03 17.56
CA CYS A 96 -0.42 -8.36 16.99
C CYS A 96 -1.21 -9.32 17.89
N ARG A 97 -0.55 -10.33 18.48
CA ARG A 97 -1.17 -11.28 19.41
C ARG A 97 -1.66 -10.63 20.70
N ALA A 98 -0.97 -9.62 21.18
CA ALA A 98 -1.38 -8.88 22.38
C ALA A 98 -2.73 -8.15 22.20
N GLY A 99 -3.11 -7.81 20.95
CA GLY A 99 -4.45 -7.31 20.59
C GLY A 99 -4.80 -5.92 21.11
N ASN A 100 -3.86 -5.20 21.70
CA ASN A 100 -4.06 -3.86 22.28
C ASN A 100 -3.59 -2.72 21.35
N THR A 101 -3.43 -3.00 20.08
CA THR A 101 -2.96 -2.06 19.06
C THR A 101 -3.87 -2.09 17.82
N PRO A 102 -3.86 -1.05 16.99
CA PRO A 102 -4.56 -1.09 15.70
C PRO A 102 -3.93 -2.07 14.70
N THR A 103 -2.69 -2.52 14.93
CA THR A 103 -1.95 -3.42 14.04
C THR A 103 -2.41 -4.87 14.25
N ILE A 104 -3.02 -5.45 13.22
CA ILE A 104 -3.70 -6.76 13.32
C ILE A 104 -3.08 -7.86 12.46
N ALA A 105 -2.19 -7.51 11.57
CA ALA A 105 -1.47 -8.43 10.68
C ALA A 105 -0.12 -7.83 10.28
N ALA A 106 0.72 -8.61 9.61
CA ALA A 106 2.04 -8.17 9.19
C ALA A 106 2.46 -8.76 7.84
N THR A 107 3.18 -7.95 7.06
CA THR A 107 4.10 -8.36 6.00
C THR A 107 5.51 -8.20 6.55
N ILE A 108 6.27 -9.27 6.64
CA ILE A 108 7.60 -9.30 7.25
C ILE A 108 8.73 -9.23 6.20
N GLY A 109 9.92 -8.80 6.60
CA GLY A 109 11.10 -8.79 5.75
C GLY A 109 11.61 -10.20 5.47
N GLY A 110 12.31 -10.37 4.34
CA GLY A 110 12.95 -11.64 4.04
C GLY A 110 13.79 -11.58 2.77
N LEU A 111 14.68 -12.55 2.60
CA LEU A 111 15.60 -12.65 1.47
C LEU A 111 15.26 -13.88 0.61
N PRO A 112 14.39 -13.78 -0.40
CA PRO A 112 13.98 -14.91 -1.24
C PRO A 112 15.12 -15.68 -1.88
N ALA A 113 16.25 -15.02 -2.17
CA ALA A 113 17.42 -15.66 -2.74
C ALA A 113 18.30 -16.41 -1.73
N SER A 114 18.03 -16.32 -0.40
CA SER A 114 18.80 -17.03 0.62
C SER A 114 18.52 -18.54 0.61
N ALA A 115 19.55 -19.33 0.93
CA ALA A 115 19.42 -20.77 1.10
C ALA A 115 18.50 -21.13 2.30
N GLU A 116 18.47 -20.29 3.33
CA GLU A 116 17.67 -20.47 4.55
C GLU A 116 16.24 -19.99 4.41
N PHE A 117 15.86 -19.39 3.26
CA PHE A 117 14.59 -18.73 3.08
C PHE A 117 13.37 -19.65 3.33
N GLU A 118 13.42 -20.89 2.88
CA GLU A 118 12.33 -21.85 3.10
C GLU A 118 12.12 -22.14 4.59
N SER A 119 13.21 -22.28 5.35
CA SER A 119 13.13 -22.50 6.80
C SER A 119 12.56 -21.27 7.51
N TYR A 120 12.95 -20.07 7.07
CA TYR A 120 12.40 -18.82 7.57
C TYR A 120 10.90 -18.68 7.29
N VAL A 121 10.46 -18.99 6.07
CA VAL A 121 9.03 -18.97 5.70
C VAL A 121 8.24 -19.94 6.55
N LYS A 122 8.71 -21.17 6.75
CA LYS A 122 8.04 -22.20 7.57
C LYS A 122 7.84 -21.77 9.02
N ARG A 123 8.70 -20.93 9.58
CA ARG A 123 8.56 -20.39 10.94
C ARG A 123 7.29 -19.57 11.12
N TYR A 124 6.86 -18.86 10.08
CA TYR A 124 5.75 -17.91 10.15
C TYR A 124 4.50 -18.35 9.39
N ALA A 125 4.63 -19.31 8.49
CA ALA A 125 3.50 -19.85 7.73
C ALA A 125 2.42 -20.40 8.67
N GLY A 126 1.15 -20.09 8.36
CA GLY A 126 0.00 -20.61 9.10
C GLY A 126 -0.22 -19.98 10.48
N ASN A 127 0.56 -18.99 10.92
CA ASN A 127 0.37 -18.34 12.22
C ASN A 127 -0.82 -17.36 12.27
N GLY A 128 -1.48 -17.11 11.13
CA GLY A 128 -2.65 -16.24 10.98
C GLY A 128 -2.35 -14.73 10.98
N ILE A 129 -1.18 -14.30 11.45
CA ILE A 129 -0.76 -12.89 11.52
C ILE A 129 0.07 -12.48 10.33
N VAL A 130 1.11 -13.26 10.00
CA VAL A 130 1.95 -12.99 8.83
C VAL A 130 1.19 -13.36 7.57
N LYS A 131 0.99 -12.37 6.70
CA LYS A 131 0.21 -12.48 5.46
C LYS A 131 1.10 -12.56 4.23
N GLY A 132 2.31 -12.03 4.31
CA GLY A 132 3.25 -11.99 3.20
C GLY A 132 4.64 -11.60 3.62
N LEU A 133 5.52 -11.55 2.63
CA LEU A 133 6.90 -11.07 2.78
C LEU A 133 7.21 -10.00 1.74
N ARG A 134 8.18 -9.16 2.10
CA ARG A 134 8.75 -8.15 1.21
C ARG A 134 10.28 -8.20 1.27
N GLN A 135 10.91 -7.91 0.15
CA GLN A 135 12.29 -7.42 0.08
C GLN A 135 12.27 -6.14 -0.74
N VAL A 136 12.89 -5.08 -0.22
CA VAL A 136 13.04 -3.81 -0.95
C VAL A 136 13.94 -4.02 -2.16
N LEU A 137 13.40 -3.72 -3.37
CA LEU A 137 14.10 -3.91 -4.64
C LEU A 137 14.51 -2.59 -5.31
N HIS A 138 14.10 -1.45 -4.78
CA HIS A 138 14.41 -0.13 -5.34
C HIS A 138 15.66 0.53 -4.72
N GLY A 139 16.28 -0.11 -3.71
CA GLY A 139 17.49 0.41 -3.07
C GLY A 139 18.70 0.35 -4.00
N ASP A 140 19.66 1.27 -3.81
CA ASP A 140 20.87 1.35 -4.65
C ASP A 140 21.74 0.10 -4.61
N SER A 141 21.66 -0.68 -3.53
CA SER A 141 22.37 -1.96 -3.38
C SER A 141 21.76 -3.11 -4.18
N THR A 142 20.54 -2.96 -4.67
CA THR A 142 19.84 -4.01 -5.45
C THR A 142 20.07 -3.77 -6.94
N PRO A 143 20.82 -4.65 -7.66
CA PRO A 143 21.05 -4.47 -9.08
C PRO A 143 19.77 -4.68 -9.90
N PRO A 144 19.63 -4.01 -11.06
CA PRO A 144 18.53 -4.26 -11.98
C PRO A 144 18.39 -5.74 -12.33
N GLY A 145 17.14 -6.24 -12.44
CA GLY A 145 16.86 -7.62 -12.76
C GLY A 145 17.14 -8.63 -11.64
N PHE A 146 17.55 -8.20 -10.44
CA PHE A 146 17.84 -9.08 -9.32
C PHE A 146 16.68 -10.03 -8.97
N CYS A 147 15.45 -9.54 -9.06
CA CYS A 147 14.24 -10.32 -8.79
C CYS A 147 14.02 -11.49 -9.77
N LEU A 148 14.75 -11.54 -10.89
CA LEU A 148 14.66 -12.60 -11.90
C LEU A 148 15.74 -13.68 -11.73
N SER A 149 16.62 -13.56 -10.73
CA SER A 149 17.59 -14.62 -10.44
C SER A 149 16.86 -15.91 -10.04
N GLN A 150 17.43 -17.05 -10.41
CA GLN A 150 16.81 -18.37 -10.15
C GLN A 150 16.50 -18.59 -8.67
N ASP A 151 17.40 -18.16 -7.79
CA ASP A 151 17.22 -18.29 -6.36
C ASP A 151 16.10 -17.41 -5.83
N PHE A 152 16.00 -16.17 -6.33
CA PHE A 152 14.90 -15.26 -5.94
C PHE A 152 13.54 -15.81 -6.38
N VAL A 153 13.43 -16.24 -7.63
CA VAL A 153 12.20 -16.84 -8.18
C VAL A 153 11.81 -18.10 -7.39
N ARG A 154 12.78 -18.96 -7.06
CA ARG A 154 12.55 -20.14 -6.21
C ARG A 154 11.98 -19.75 -4.84
N GLY A 155 12.56 -18.73 -4.20
CA GLY A 155 12.08 -18.25 -2.90
C GLY A 155 10.67 -17.66 -2.98
N VAL A 156 10.37 -16.84 -3.98
CA VAL A 156 9.01 -16.29 -4.15
C VAL A 156 7.98 -17.39 -4.39
N ARG A 157 8.32 -18.43 -5.18
CA ARG A 157 7.44 -19.62 -5.33
C ARG A 157 7.18 -20.34 -4.00
N THR A 158 8.16 -20.35 -3.09
CA THR A 158 8.00 -20.93 -1.76
C THR A 158 6.89 -20.21 -0.97
N LEU A 159 6.76 -18.89 -1.11
CA LEU A 159 5.65 -18.15 -0.48
C LEU A 159 4.28 -18.66 -0.94
N GLY A 160 4.09 -18.85 -2.25
CA GLY A 160 2.84 -19.38 -2.81
C GLY A 160 2.49 -20.75 -2.22
N LYS A 161 3.46 -21.65 -2.11
CA LYS A 161 3.27 -22.99 -1.49
C LYS A 161 2.78 -22.91 -0.03
N HIS A 162 3.12 -21.84 0.66
CA HIS A 162 2.72 -21.59 2.05
C HIS A 162 1.53 -20.63 2.19
N GLY A 163 0.89 -20.22 1.09
CA GLY A 163 -0.27 -19.33 1.10
C GLY A 163 0.05 -17.87 1.45
N LEU A 164 1.33 -17.50 1.44
CA LEU A 164 1.80 -16.14 1.70
C LEU A 164 1.89 -15.34 0.40
N ASN A 165 1.68 -14.02 0.47
CA ASN A 165 1.88 -13.12 -0.66
C ASN A 165 3.32 -12.60 -0.71
N PHE A 166 3.69 -12.04 -1.87
CA PHE A 166 4.91 -11.24 -2.04
C PHE A 166 4.52 -9.79 -2.34
N GLU A 167 5.05 -8.87 -1.52
CA GLU A 167 4.89 -7.42 -1.72
C GLU A 167 6.00 -6.93 -2.64
N LEU A 168 5.61 -6.41 -3.80
CA LEU A 168 6.52 -5.99 -4.86
C LEU A 168 6.78 -4.49 -4.77
N THR A 169 7.92 -4.09 -4.21
CA THR A 169 8.38 -2.71 -4.17
C THR A 169 9.67 -2.56 -4.96
N MET A 170 9.61 -1.90 -6.12
CA MET A 170 10.71 -1.82 -7.08
C MET A 170 10.74 -0.46 -7.79
N ARG A 171 11.81 -0.18 -8.52
CA ARG A 171 11.91 1.05 -9.31
C ARG A 171 10.83 1.08 -10.38
N PRO A 172 10.21 2.25 -10.65
CA PRO A 172 9.15 2.35 -11.67
C PRO A 172 9.63 1.98 -13.08
N THR A 173 10.92 2.10 -13.35
CA THR A 173 11.56 1.69 -14.62
C THR A 173 11.73 0.18 -14.76
N GLU A 174 11.54 -0.58 -13.68
CA GLU A 174 11.75 -2.04 -13.63
C GLU A 174 10.42 -2.84 -13.54
N LEU A 175 9.28 -2.18 -13.69
CA LEU A 175 7.97 -2.85 -13.58
C LEU A 175 7.80 -4.02 -14.57
N GLN A 176 8.50 -3.99 -15.72
CA GLN A 176 8.51 -5.12 -16.66
C GLN A 176 9.22 -6.35 -16.09
N ASP A 177 10.22 -6.19 -15.25
CA ASP A 177 10.84 -7.32 -14.55
C ASP A 177 9.92 -7.87 -13.45
N GLY A 178 9.13 -6.99 -12.81
CA GLY A 178 8.03 -7.40 -11.94
C GLY A 178 7.01 -8.28 -12.67
N VAL A 179 6.61 -7.93 -13.90
CA VAL A 179 5.73 -8.76 -14.74
C VAL A 179 6.32 -10.14 -14.98
N LYS A 180 7.61 -10.21 -15.36
CA LYS A 180 8.30 -11.50 -15.60
C LYS A 180 8.38 -12.35 -14.33
N LEU A 181 8.61 -11.71 -13.15
CA LEU A 181 8.60 -12.41 -11.87
C LEU A 181 7.22 -13.00 -11.56
N ILE A 182 6.16 -12.21 -11.73
CA ILE A 182 4.77 -12.64 -11.50
C ILE A 182 4.44 -13.85 -12.39
N GLN A 183 4.79 -13.78 -13.67
CA GLN A 183 4.55 -14.87 -14.63
C GLN A 183 5.31 -16.15 -14.29
N GLN A 184 6.51 -16.03 -13.72
CA GLN A 184 7.29 -17.16 -13.26
C GLN A 184 6.80 -17.75 -11.94
N CYS A 185 6.00 -17.01 -11.16
CA CYS A 185 5.55 -17.40 -9.81
C CYS A 185 4.02 -17.43 -9.73
N SER A 186 3.35 -18.10 -10.66
CA SER A 186 1.88 -18.12 -10.84
C SER A 186 1.08 -18.56 -9.61
N ASP A 187 1.68 -19.34 -8.71
CA ASP A 187 1.04 -19.82 -7.48
C ASP A 187 1.20 -18.82 -6.31
N THR A 188 1.98 -17.76 -6.49
CA THR A 188 2.18 -16.73 -5.48
C THR A 188 1.26 -15.54 -5.75
N ARG A 189 0.57 -15.05 -4.72
CA ARG A 189 -0.21 -13.83 -4.80
C ARG A 189 0.72 -12.63 -4.66
N PHE A 190 0.51 -11.61 -5.50
CA PHE A 190 1.35 -10.41 -5.50
C PHE A 190 0.57 -9.17 -5.12
N VAL A 191 1.27 -8.25 -4.48
CA VAL A 191 0.81 -6.89 -4.22
C VAL A 191 1.86 -5.93 -4.75
N LEU A 192 1.48 -4.99 -5.60
CA LEU A 192 2.34 -3.91 -6.04
C LEU A 192 2.25 -2.76 -5.03
N ASP A 193 3.35 -2.43 -4.38
CA ASP A 193 3.44 -1.33 -3.42
C ASP A 193 3.44 0.04 -4.13
N HIS A 194 2.91 1.06 -3.47
CA HIS A 194 3.09 2.48 -3.74
C HIS A 194 2.76 2.90 -5.18
N CYS A 195 1.67 2.37 -5.76
CA CYS A 195 1.37 2.65 -7.16
C CYS A 195 2.57 2.36 -8.08
N GLY A 196 3.37 1.30 -7.80
CA GLY A 196 4.61 1.02 -8.51
C GLY A 196 5.64 2.14 -8.41
N ASN A 197 5.73 2.81 -7.27
CA ASN A 197 6.57 3.99 -7.03
C ASN A 197 6.34 5.12 -8.05
N GLY A 198 5.05 5.33 -8.42
CA GLY A 198 4.65 6.39 -9.34
C GLY A 198 5.01 7.77 -8.79
N ASP A 199 5.72 8.56 -9.58
CA ASP A 199 6.21 9.89 -9.19
C ASP A 199 5.25 10.98 -9.70
N PRO A 200 4.48 11.69 -8.83
CA PRO A 200 3.58 12.76 -9.24
C PRO A 200 4.27 13.87 -10.03
N LYS A 201 5.57 14.12 -9.77
CA LYS A 201 6.37 15.12 -10.50
C LYS A 201 6.51 14.79 -12.00
N ALA A 202 6.34 13.52 -12.38
CA ALA A 202 6.34 13.13 -13.79
C ALA A 202 5.11 13.66 -14.54
N PHE A 203 4.01 13.91 -13.83
CA PHE A 203 2.74 14.42 -14.39
C PHE A 203 2.60 15.93 -14.26
N ASN A 204 3.20 16.53 -13.24
CA ASN A 204 3.20 17.99 -13.04
C ASN A 204 4.64 18.51 -12.90
N PRO A 205 5.22 19.08 -13.99
CA PRO A 205 6.57 19.62 -13.95
C PRO A 205 6.78 20.78 -12.98
N LYS A 206 5.69 21.43 -12.53
CA LYS A 206 5.75 22.55 -11.57
C LYS A 206 5.85 22.05 -10.13
N LEU A 207 5.56 20.77 -9.90
CA LEU A 207 5.63 20.13 -8.59
C LEU A 207 7.10 19.81 -8.25
N GLY A 208 7.70 20.58 -7.33
CA GLY A 208 9.11 20.43 -6.95
C GLY A 208 10.07 20.80 -8.09
N PRO A 209 10.08 22.05 -8.57
CA PRO A 209 10.99 22.49 -9.64
C PRO A 209 12.44 22.17 -9.24
N GLY A 210 13.20 21.58 -10.17
CA GLY A 210 14.58 21.16 -9.93
C GLY A 210 14.76 19.80 -9.23
N LEU A 211 13.70 19.19 -8.71
CA LEU A 211 13.78 17.84 -8.14
C LEU A 211 13.84 16.78 -9.25
N LYS A 212 14.70 15.78 -9.04
CA LYS A 212 14.83 14.65 -9.95
C LYS A 212 13.52 13.84 -9.97
N ARG A 213 13.11 13.41 -11.16
CA ARG A 213 12.01 12.47 -11.37
C ARG A 213 12.55 11.05 -11.43
N SER A 214 11.81 10.10 -10.91
CA SER A 214 12.21 8.69 -10.94
C SER A 214 11.95 8.02 -12.30
N CYS A 215 11.01 8.55 -13.09
CA CYS A 215 10.61 8.03 -14.41
C CYS A 215 9.86 9.11 -15.21
N THR A 216 9.54 8.81 -16.46
CA THR A 216 8.54 9.56 -17.22
C THR A 216 7.12 9.03 -16.94
N ALA A 217 6.11 9.88 -17.14
CA ALA A 217 4.72 9.48 -16.98
C ALA A 217 4.34 8.30 -17.90
N ASP A 218 4.76 8.33 -19.16
CA ASP A 218 4.43 7.29 -20.14
C ASP A 218 5.15 5.96 -19.83
N GLU A 219 6.40 6.01 -19.36
CA GLU A 219 7.13 4.82 -18.95
C GLU A 219 6.45 4.14 -17.76
N TRP A 220 6.09 4.92 -16.75
CA TRP A 220 5.39 4.42 -15.58
C TRP A 220 4.01 3.85 -15.95
N LYS A 221 3.20 4.58 -16.77
CA LYS A 221 1.90 4.09 -17.20
C LYS A 221 1.99 2.74 -17.91
N ARG A 222 2.90 2.60 -18.87
CA ARG A 222 3.11 1.31 -19.55
C ARG A 222 3.47 0.19 -18.59
N GLY A 223 4.28 0.50 -17.55
CA GLY A 223 4.63 -0.45 -16.50
C GLY A 223 3.43 -0.88 -15.67
N ILE A 224 2.62 0.09 -15.23
CA ILE A 224 1.38 -0.17 -14.46
C ILE A 224 0.39 -1.00 -15.26
N ASP A 225 0.14 -0.64 -16.51
CA ASP A 225 -0.79 -1.37 -17.40
C ASP A 225 -0.35 -2.83 -17.58
N ALA A 226 0.96 -3.06 -17.74
CA ALA A 226 1.51 -4.41 -17.88
C ALA A 226 1.39 -5.24 -16.59
N VAL A 227 1.60 -4.63 -15.40
CA VAL A 227 1.40 -5.31 -14.10
C VAL A 227 -0.10 -5.54 -13.86
N ALA A 228 -0.95 -4.57 -14.14
CA ALA A 228 -2.40 -4.68 -13.97
C ALA A 228 -3.04 -5.74 -14.88
N ALA A 229 -2.43 -6.02 -16.03
CA ALA A 229 -2.83 -7.11 -16.92
C ALA A 229 -2.56 -8.51 -16.33
N GLN A 230 -1.73 -8.62 -15.30
CA GLN A 230 -1.48 -9.90 -14.66
C GLN A 230 -2.64 -10.26 -13.72
N PRO A 231 -3.21 -11.48 -13.82
CA PRO A 231 -4.35 -11.88 -13.01
C PRO A 231 -3.98 -11.94 -11.52
N GLY A 232 -4.90 -11.49 -10.66
CA GLY A 232 -4.78 -11.63 -9.20
C GLY A 232 -3.79 -10.68 -8.52
N VAL A 233 -3.07 -9.83 -9.25
CA VAL A 233 -2.18 -8.83 -8.67
C VAL A 233 -3.01 -7.68 -8.09
N MET A 234 -2.72 -7.33 -6.83
CA MET A 234 -3.29 -6.18 -6.15
C MET A 234 -2.36 -4.96 -6.26
N CYS A 235 -2.90 -3.76 -6.10
CA CYS A 235 -2.12 -2.53 -6.06
C CYS A 235 -2.44 -1.73 -4.80
N LYS A 236 -1.41 -1.32 -4.05
CA LYS A 236 -1.54 -0.37 -2.94
C LYS A 236 -1.55 1.06 -3.46
N ILE A 237 -2.63 1.76 -3.17
CA ILE A 237 -2.72 3.21 -3.34
C ILE A 237 -2.07 3.83 -2.10
N SER A 238 -0.76 4.04 -2.17
CA SER A 238 0.10 4.45 -1.04
C SER A 238 1.39 5.10 -1.53
N GLY A 239 2.20 5.63 -0.64
CA GLY A 239 3.60 6.02 -0.82
C GLY A 239 3.86 7.26 -1.69
N ILE A 240 3.00 7.58 -2.64
CA ILE A 240 3.25 8.63 -3.64
C ILE A 240 3.35 10.04 -3.03
N VAL A 241 2.76 10.26 -1.87
CA VAL A 241 2.85 11.54 -1.17
C VAL A 241 4.26 11.83 -0.67
N ALA A 242 5.08 10.81 -0.47
CA ALA A 242 6.49 10.96 -0.07
C ALA A 242 7.38 11.56 -1.18
N PHE A 243 6.93 11.56 -2.44
CA PHE A 243 7.68 12.11 -3.58
C PHE A 243 7.42 13.59 -3.84
N VAL A 244 6.53 14.22 -3.07
CA VAL A 244 6.14 15.63 -3.28
C VAL A 244 6.63 16.53 -2.15
N PRO A 245 6.97 17.81 -2.43
CA PRO A 245 7.44 18.74 -1.40
C PRO A 245 6.34 19.00 -0.35
N PRO A 246 6.66 18.97 0.95
CA PRO A 246 5.67 19.21 2.01
C PRO A 246 5.00 20.58 1.85
N GLY A 247 3.65 20.60 1.96
CA GLY A 247 2.87 21.84 1.90
C GLY A 247 2.82 22.53 0.53
N GLN A 248 3.37 21.92 -0.54
CA GLN A 248 3.44 22.50 -1.88
C GLN A 248 2.69 21.66 -2.93
N TRP A 249 1.75 20.88 -2.50
CA TRP A 249 0.95 19.99 -3.36
C TRP A 249 -0.52 20.00 -2.95
N HIS A 250 -1.38 19.59 -3.86
CA HIS A 250 -2.82 19.41 -3.68
C HIS A 250 -3.26 18.03 -4.16
N ALA A 251 -4.46 17.60 -3.81
CA ALA A 251 -5.01 16.32 -4.26
C ALA A 251 -4.96 16.16 -5.80
N ALA A 252 -5.16 17.24 -6.54
CA ALA A 252 -5.09 17.27 -8.00
C ALA A 252 -3.71 16.88 -8.56
N ASP A 253 -2.62 17.10 -7.80
CA ASP A 253 -1.26 16.74 -8.23
C ASP A 253 -1.00 15.24 -8.11
N LEU A 254 -1.67 14.57 -7.16
CA LEU A 254 -1.59 13.12 -6.94
C LEU A 254 -2.60 12.35 -7.80
N ALA A 255 -3.69 13.00 -8.19
CA ALA A 255 -4.80 12.40 -8.90
C ALA A 255 -4.42 11.65 -10.19
N PRO A 256 -3.47 12.11 -11.04
CA PRO A 256 -3.07 11.36 -12.23
C PRO A 256 -2.51 9.98 -11.93
N VAL A 257 -1.68 9.84 -10.89
CA VAL A 257 -1.11 8.55 -10.46
C VAL A 257 -2.19 7.66 -9.87
N VAL A 258 -2.97 8.20 -8.93
CA VAL A 258 -4.04 7.45 -8.25
C VAL A 258 -5.07 6.94 -9.24
N ASN A 259 -5.62 7.83 -10.10
CA ASN A 259 -6.67 7.46 -11.04
C ASN A 259 -6.19 6.43 -12.05
N HIS A 260 -4.95 6.57 -12.58
CA HIS A 260 -4.42 5.57 -13.51
C HIS A 260 -4.35 4.18 -12.87
N CYS A 261 -3.88 4.06 -11.62
CA CYS A 261 -3.88 2.78 -10.90
C CYS A 261 -5.30 2.25 -10.65
N LEU A 262 -6.24 3.12 -10.21
CA LEU A 262 -7.62 2.71 -9.98
C LEU A 262 -8.30 2.21 -11.26
N ASP A 263 -8.01 2.84 -12.40
CA ASP A 263 -8.59 2.46 -13.71
C ASP A 263 -7.94 1.18 -14.27
N ALA A 264 -6.62 1.05 -14.16
CA ALA A 264 -5.89 -0.12 -14.67
C ALA A 264 -6.18 -1.40 -13.88
N PHE A 265 -6.20 -1.33 -12.55
CA PHE A 265 -6.46 -2.49 -11.69
C PHE A 265 -7.95 -2.75 -11.47
N GLY A 266 -8.79 -1.74 -11.67
CA GLY A 266 -10.22 -1.81 -11.37
C GLY A 266 -10.52 -1.85 -9.86
N PRO A 267 -11.81 -1.73 -9.49
CA PRO A 267 -12.23 -1.50 -8.11
C PRO A 267 -11.99 -2.68 -7.15
N ASP A 268 -11.74 -3.87 -7.66
CA ASP A 268 -11.60 -5.08 -6.86
C ASP A 268 -10.16 -5.45 -6.52
N ARG A 269 -9.18 -4.76 -7.13
CA ARG A 269 -7.75 -5.08 -7.00
C ARG A 269 -6.90 -3.93 -6.48
N VAL A 270 -7.49 -2.99 -5.75
CA VAL A 270 -6.83 -1.85 -5.12
C VAL A 270 -7.16 -1.77 -3.65
N PHE A 271 -6.23 -1.32 -2.81
CA PHE A 271 -6.50 -0.98 -1.41
C PHE A 271 -5.60 0.14 -0.91
N PHE A 272 -6.04 0.80 0.15
CA PHE A 272 -5.35 1.92 0.78
C PHE A 272 -4.12 1.48 1.55
N GLY A 273 -3.06 2.30 1.54
CA GLY A 273 -1.93 2.24 2.46
C GLY A 273 -1.49 3.65 2.87
N GLY A 274 -1.21 3.80 4.16
CA GLY A 274 -0.79 5.07 4.74
C GLY A 274 0.67 5.39 4.46
N ASP A 275 1.50 4.37 4.39
CA ASP A 275 2.96 4.46 4.31
C ASP A 275 3.55 5.31 5.45
N TRP A 276 2.88 5.27 6.62
CA TRP A 276 3.36 5.98 7.79
C TRP A 276 4.54 5.22 8.44
N PRO A 277 5.60 5.90 8.86
CA PRO A 277 5.80 7.35 8.87
C PRO A 277 6.45 7.92 7.61
N VAL A 278 6.78 7.13 6.59
CA VAL A 278 7.45 7.59 5.36
C VAL A 278 6.64 8.67 4.65
N CYS A 279 5.31 8.60 4.70
CA CYS A 279 4.44 9.66 4.16
C CYS A 279 4.75 11.07 4.72
N LEU A 280 5.36 11.18 5.91
CA LEU A 280 5.76 12.46 6.52
C LEU A 280 6.76 13.25 5.68
N LEU A 281 7.43 12.61 4.72
CA LEU A 281 8.27 13.30 3.73
C LEU A 281 7.47 14.30 2.87
N GLY A 282 6.18 14.09 2.71
CA GLY A 282 5.32 15.00 1.94
C GLY A 282 4.08 15.49 2.71
N SER A 283 3.56 14.70 3.67
CA SER A 283 2.36 15.04 4.42
C SER A 283 2.19 14.18 5.68
N PRO A 284 1.56 14.71 6.74
CA PRO A 284 0.95 13.84 7.75
C PRO A 284 -0.01 12.84 7.11
N VAL A 285 -0.11 11.62 7.68
CA VAL A 285 -0.99 10.55 7.14
C VAL A 285 -2.43 11.02 6.93
N ARG A 286 -2.92 11.90 7.80
CA ARG A 286 -4.26 12.47 7.71
C ARG A 286 -4.43 13.30 6.43
N GLY A 287 -3.43 14.13 6.09
CA GLY A 287 -3.45 14.90 4.84
C GLY A 287 -3.47 14.00 3.60
N TRP A 288 -2.77 12.86 3.64
CA TRP A 288 -2.84 11.85 2.58
C TRP A 288 -4.24 11.22 2.49
N VAL A 289 -4.81 10.81 3.63
CA VAL A 289 -6.19 10.27 3.66
C VAL A 289 -7.20 11.27 3.10
N ASP A 290 -7.10 12.53 3.50
CA ASP A 290 -8.04 13.58 3.04
C ASP A 290 -7.87 13.87 1.54
N ALA A 291 -6.63 13.88 1.03
CA ALA A 291 -6.37 14.02 -0.40
C ALA A 291 -6.94 12.84 -1.20
N LEU A 292 -6.73 11.60 -0.73
CA LEU A 292 -7.28 10.43 -1.42
C LEU A 292 -8.81 10.44 -1.40
N LYS A 293 -9.45 10.83 -0.29
CA LYS A 293 -10.92 11.02 -0.24
C LYS A 293 -11.40 12.01 -1.31
N GLN A 294 -10.68 13.13 -1.51
CA GLN A 294 -11.03 14.10 -2.55
C GLN A 294 -10.88 13.49 -3.94
N ILE A 295 -9.80 12.76 -4.21
CA ILE A 295 -9.54 12.16 -5.52
C ILE A 295 -10.64 11.14 -5.89
N VAL A 296 -11.08 10.33 -4.93
CA VAL A 296 -12.06 9.27 -5.19
C VAL A 296 -13.51 9.68 -4.97
N ALA A 297 -13.77 10.95 -4.62
CA ALA A 297 -15.11 11.44 -4.26
C ALA A 297 -16.17 11.21 -5.34
N SER A 298 -15.79 11.26 -6.62
CA SER A 298 -16.69 11.02 -7.76
C SER A 298 -16.89 9.53 -8.09
N ARG A 299 -16.14 8.63 -7.49
CA ARG A 299 -16.28 7.18 -7.72
C ARG A 299 -17.45 6.62 -6.92
N PRO A 300 -18.10 5.55 -7.39
CA PRO A 300 -19.19 4.90 -6.65
C PRO A 300 -18.81 4.58 -5.20
N VAL A 301 -19.72 4.79 -4.27
CA VAL A 301 -19.48 4.53 -2.83
C VAL A 301 -19.06 3.06 -2.58
N SER A 302 -19.59 2.13 -3.36
CA SER A 302 -19.19 0.72 -3.29
C SER A 302 -17.71 0.49 -3.64
N GLU A 303 -17.17 1.21 -4.61
CA GLU A 303 -15.74 1.17 -4.98
C GLU A 303 -14.86 1.81 -3.91
N GLN A 304 -15.31 2.95 -3.36
CA GLN A 304 -14.62 3.59 -2.26
C GLN A 304 -14.53 2.67 -1.03
N ARG A 305 -15.61 1.95 -0.68
CA ARG A 305 -15.59 0.96 0.42
C ARG A 305 -14.60 -0.18 0.17
N LYS A 306 -14.50 -0.66 -1.07
CA LYS A 306 -13.53 -1.68 -1.48
C LYS A 306 -12.10 -1.18 -1.28
N LEU A 307 -11.80 0.05 -1.73
CA LEU A 307 -10.48 0.69 -1.58
C LEU A 307 -10.10 0.86 -0.11
N TRP A 308 -10.99 1.39 0.73
CA TRP A 308 -10.66 1.72 2.12
C TRP A 308 -10.56 0.51 3.04
N SER A 309 -11.30 -0.57 2.78
CA SER A 309 -11.27 -1.74 3.68
C SER A 309 -11.59 -3.08 3.00
N GLY A 310 -12.63 -3.13 2.17
CA GLY A 310 -13.21 -4.42 1.72
C GLY A 310 -12.22 -5.32 0.99
N ASN A 311 -11.40 -4.76 0.09
CA ASN A 311 -10.41 -5.54 -0.65
C ASN A 311 -9.29 -6.06 0.24
N ALA A 312 -8.81 -5.24 1.18
CA ALA A 312 -7.76 -5.64 2.13
C ALA A 312 -8.26 -6.77 3.05
N ILE A 313 -9.48 -6.63 3.60
CA ILE A 313 -10.11 -7.68 4.43
C ILE A 313 -10.17 -9.01 3.66
N ARG A 314 -10.63 -8.99 2.41
CA ARG A 314 -10.74 -10.18 1.57
C ARG A 314 -9.37 -10.76 1.21
N PHE A 315 -8.45 -9.91 0.73
CA PHE A 315 -7.16 -10.38 0.22
C PHE A 315 -6.28 -10.97 1.32
N TYR A 316 -6.19 -10.30 2.47
CA TYR A 316 -5.36 -10.75 3.59
C TYR A 316 -6.11 -11.65 4.57
N ASP A 317 -7.38 -12.02 4.32
CA ASP A 317 -8.25 -12.78 5.25
C ASP A 317 -8.16 -12.21 6.68
N LEU A 318 -8.52 -10.92 6.82
CA LEU A 318 -8.43 -10.23 8.10
C LEU A 318 -9.67 -10.53 8.96
N LYS A 319 -9.44 -10.71 10.24
CA LYS A 319 -10.50 -10.77 11.27
C LYS A 319 -10.59 -9.39 11.92
N VAL A 320 -11.59 -8.60 11.57
CA VAL A 320 -11.80 -7.20 11.99
C VAL A 320 -13.09 -7.04 12.75
#